data_78431770f0b3e9f66036e0db37950f2b
#
_entry.id   78431770f0b3e9f66036e0db37950f2b
#
_cell.length_a   1.000
_cell.length_b   1.000
_cell.length_c   1.000
_cell.angle_alpha   90.00
_cell.angle_beta   90.00
_cell.angle_gamma   90.00
#
_symmetry.space_group_name_H-M   'P 1'
#
loop_
_entity.id
_entity.type
_entity.pdbx_description
1 polymer ?
#
loop_
_entity_poly.entity_id
_entity_poly.type
_entity_poly.pdbx_seq_one_letter_code
_entity_poly.pdbx_strand_id
1 'polypeptide(L)' 'MKRSELIRYLTAQGCELLREGGRHSWWHNPSQNSRSAIPRHSEIKDILANKICKDLGVKPIK' A
#
# COMPACT_ATOMS: atom_id res chain seq x y z
N MET A 1 0.93 -9.35 -8.44
CA MET A 1 -0.07 -9.70 -7.41
C MET A 1 -1.32 -8.85 -7.56
N LYS A 2 -2.43 -9.30 -7.05
CA LYS A 2 -3.67 -8.53 -7.12
C LYS A 2 -3.64 -7.37 -6.13
N ARG A 3 -4.16 -6.22 -6.57
CA ARG A 3 -4.25 -5.04 -5.71
C ARG A 3 -5.02 -5.34 -4.41
N SER A 4 -6.11 -6.10 -4.51
CA SER A 4 -6.92 -6.47 -3.34
C SER A 4 -6.10 -7.26 -2.31
N GLU A 5 -5.18 -8.09 -2.79
CA GLU A 5 -4.30 -8.85 -1.91
C GLU A 5 -3.34 -7.92 -1.15
N LEU A 6 -2.76 -6.94 -1.86
CA LEU A 6 -1.87 -5.96 -1.25
C LEU A 6 -2.62 -5.11 -0.21
N ILE A 7 -3.82 -4.65 -0.56
CA ILE A 7 -4.64 -3.83 0.35
C ILE A 7 -4.95 -4.63 1.62
N ARG A 8 -5.31 -5.89 1.48
CA ARG A 8 -5.61 -6.74 2.63
C ARG A 8 -4.38 -6.89 3.53
N TYR A 9 -3.23 -7.10 2.93
CA TYR A 9 -1.98 -7.23 3.68
C TYR A 9 -1.66 -5.93 4.44
N LEU A 10 -1.74 -4.80 3.76
CA LEU A 10 -1.43 -3.51 4.38
C LEU A 10 -2.41 -3.19 5.52
N THR A 11 -3.69 -3.51 5.35
CA THR A 11 -4.68 -3.32 6.40
C THR A 11 -4.33 -4.16 7.63
N ALA A 12 -3.91 -5.40 7.41
CA ALA A 12 -3.50 -6.29 8.51
C ALA A 12 -2.25 -5.75 9.22
N GLN A 13 -1.42 -4.98 8.52
CA GLN A 13 -0.23 -4.37 9.10
C GLN A 13 -0.51 -3.02 9.79
N GLY A 14 -1.77 -2.61 9.85
CA GLY A 14 -2.13 -1.37 10.52
C GLY A 14 -2.16 -0.15 9.63
N CYS A 15 -2.02 -0.32 8.32
CA CYS A 15 -2.11 0.79 7.38
C CYS A 15 -3.56 1.13 7.10
N GLU A 16 -3.82 2.38 6.76
CA GLU A 16 -5.18 2.89 6.55
C GLU A 16 -5.24 3.75 5.31
N LEU A 17 -6.41 3.77 4.68
CA LEU A 17 -6.66 4.69 3.57
C LEU A 17 -6.69 6.11 4.11
N LEU A 18 -5.84 6.96 3.56
CA LEU A 18 -5.80 8.37 3.94
C LEU A 18 -6.79 9.18 3.12
N ARG A 19 -6.75 9.00 1.80
CA ARG A 19 -7.70 9.66 0.91
C ARG A 19 -7.61 9.03 -0.48
N GLU A 20 -8.66 9.22 -1.27
CA GLU A 20 -8.66 8.79 -2.67
C GLU A 20 -8.24 9.97 -3.55
N GLY A 21 -7.22 9.75 -4.37
CA GLY A 21 -6.83 10.71 -5.39
C GLY A 21 -7.41 10.33 -6.75
N GLY A 22 -7.03 11.06 -7.80
CA GLY A 22 -7.53 10.82 -9.14
C GLY A 22 -7.12 9.47 -9.71
N ARG A 23 -5.83 9.15 -9.64
CA ARG A 23 -5.27 7.92 -10.20
C ARG A 23 -4.70 6.98 -9.15
N HIS A 24 -4.60 7.44 -7.91
CA HIS A 24 -3.98 6.68 -6.83
C HIS A 24 -4.80 6.80 -5.58
N SER A 25 -4.76 5.75 -4.77
CA SER A 25 -5.26 5.79 -3.40
C SER A 25 -4.08 6.10 -2.49
N TRP A 26 -4.23 7.09 -1.63
CA TRP A 26 -3.18 7.44 -0.67
C TRP A 26 -3.41 6.67 0.62
N TRP A 27 -2.41 5.90 1.00
CA TRP A 27 -2.44 5.10 2.22
C TRP A 27 -1.37 5.58 3.17
N HIS A 28 -1.59 5.39 4.46
CA HIS A 28 -0.61 5.76 5.46
C HIS A 28 -0.51 4.69 6.54
N ASN A 29 0.63 4.70 7.22
CA ASN A 29 0.86 3.87 8.38
C ASN A 29 0.99 4.80 9.59
N PRO A 30 -0.06 4.90 10.43
CA PRO A 30 -0.04 5.84 11.56
C PRO A 30 1.13 5.60 12.52
N SER A 31 1.50 4.35 12.77
CA SER A 31 2.56 4.03 13.71
C SER A 31 3.95 4.43 13.21
N GLN A 32 4.12 4.58 11.88
CA GLN A 32 5.39 4.98 11.28
C GLN A 32 5.35 6.40 10.74
N ASN A 33 4.19 7.05 10.80
CA ASN A 33 3.98 8.37 10.20
C ASN A 33 4.46 8.42 8.75
N SER A 34 4.17 7.39 8.00
CA SER A 34 4.61 7.26 6.61
C SER A 34 3.40 7.07 5.70
N ARG A 35 3.58 7.38 4.42
CA ARG A 35 2.50 7.27 3.44
C ARG A 35 3.03 6.83 2.09
N SER A 36 2.13 6.28 1.27
CA SER A 36 2.46 5.84 -0.07
C SER A 36 1.23 5.95 -0.96
N ALA A 37 1.46 6.16 -2.25
CA ALA A 37 0.40 6.17 -3.25
C ALA A 37 0.29 4.78 -3.87
N ILE A 38 -0.92 4.22 -3.89
CA ILE A 38 -1.16 2.89 -4.45
C ILE A 38 -1.98 3.06 -5.72
N PRO A 39 -1.49 2.58 -6.88
CA PRO A 39 -2.25 2.69 -8.13
C PRO A 39 -3.56 1.92 -8.03
N ARG A 40 -4.55 2.33 -8.82
CA ARG A 40 -5.84 1.67 -8.84
C ARG A 40 -5.93 0.52 -9.83
N HIS A 41 -4.80 0.11 -10.40
CA HIS A 41 -4.77 -1.06 -11.28
C HIS A 41 -5.09 -2.32 -10.48
N SER A 42 -5.84 -3.23 -11.07
CA SER A 42 -6.20 -4.47 -10.41
C SER A 42 -4.98 -5.38 -10.18
N GLU A 43 -3.94 -5.17 -10.97
CA GLU A 43 -2.71 -5.96 -10.87
C GLU A 43 -1.54 -5.04 -10.51
N ILE A 44 -0.80 -5.38 -9.46
CA ILE A 44 0.35 -4.62 -9.00
C ILE A 44 1.59 -5.51 -9.14
N LYS A 45 2.63 -5.01 -9.81
CA LYS A 45 3.87 -5.76 -9.94
C LYS A 45 4.51 -5.93 -8.56
N ASP A 46 5.15 -7.10 -8.36
CA ASP A 46 5.76 -7.43 -7.07
C ASP A 46 6.79 -6.38 -6.63
N ILE A 47 7.59 -5.87 -7.59
CA ILE A 47 8.57 -4.83 -7.28
C ILE A 47 7.89 -3.58 -6.72
N LEU A 48 6.79 -3.17 -7.33
CA LEU A 48 6.04 -2.01 -6.86
C LEU A 48 5.37 -2.28 -5.52
N ALA A 49 4.80 -3.48 -5.35
CA ALA A 49 4.19 -3.86 -4.08
C ALA A 49 5.20 -3.77 -2.94
N ASN A 50 6.42 -4.27 -3.16
CA ASN A 50 7.46 -4.23 -2.15
C ASN A 50 7.92 -2.79 -1.87
N LYS A 51 7.97 -1.93 -2.89
CA LYS A 51 8.29 -0.52 -2.71
C LYS A 51 7.25 0.16 -1.85
N ILE A 52 5.96 -0.12 -2.10
CA ILE A 52 4.86 0.43 -1.31
C ILE A 52 4.99 -0.01 0.15
N CYS A 53 5.29 -1.29 0.39
CA CYS A 53 5.51 -1.78 1.74
C CYS A 53 6.66 -1.05 2.43
N LYS A 54 7.76 -0.85 1.70
CA LYS A 54 8.92 -0.13 2.24
C LYS A 54 8.56 1.31 2.59
N ASP A 55 7.81 1.98 1.70
CA ASP A 55 7.39 3.36 1.94
C ASP A 55 6.50 3.47 3.19
N LEU A 56 5.72 2.44 3.46
CA LEU A 56 4.82 2.40 4.61
C LEU A 56 5.47 1.81 5.86
N GLY A 57 6.73 1.42 5.78
CA GLY A 57 7.47 0.91 6.94
C GLY A 57 7.03 -0.46 7.39
N VAL A 58 6.49 -1.29 6.48
CA VAL A 58 6.09 -2.66 6.79
C VAL A 58 6.96 -3.63 6.00
N LYS A 59 6.96 -4.89 6.43
CA LYS A 59 7.75 -5.92 5.75
C LYS A 59 7.24 -6.16 4.34
N PRO A 60 8.12 -6.49 3.38
CA PRO A 60 7.67 -6.84 2.04
C PRO A 60 6.71 -8.02 2.08
N ILE A 61 5.71 -7.97 1.20
CA ILE A 61 4.72 -9.04 1.11
C ILE A 61 5.29 -10.25 0.36
N LYS A 62 6.31 -10.03 -0.47
CA LYS A 62 6.96 -11.09 -1.25
C LYS A 62 8.45 -11.15 -0.95
#